data_03ba2e0caa7fee28bd5d66762eeabb7b
#
_entry.id   03ba2e0caa7fee28bd5d66762eeabb7b
#
_cell.length_a   1.000
_cell.length_b   1.000
_cell.length_c   1.000
_cell.angle_alpha   90.00
_cell.angle_beta   90.00
_cell.angle_gamma   90.00
#
_symmetry.space_group_name_H-M   'P 1'
#
loop_
_entity.id
_entity.type
_entity.pdbx_description
1 polymer ?
#
loop_
_entity_poly.entity_id
_entity_poly.type
_entity_poly.pdbx_seq_one_letter_code
_entity_poly.pdbx_strand_id
1 'polypeptide(L)'
;RINGLDGPYTQILLDSRPIFSALSGVYGIEQIPASMIERVEVMRGGGSALFGSSAIAGTINIITKEPMRNSGMLSHTITGIGDGDAFDNSTALNASLVTDDQRAGLYIFGQNRHRSAYDHDGDGYSEIPKIHGQTIGFRSFLKTTTYSKLTFEYHHMEEFRRGGDLLNRPPHEANVAEQTEHSINGGGLKFDYFSPNEKHRFNVFASAQHINRDSYYGGGQDPNAYGNTTDLNWMAGSQYVYSFGKCIFMPADLTAGIEFNQDKLEDNMWGYHRTVDQKVNIGSAFFQNEWKNEHWGFLIGGRLDKHNLIDHVIFSPRANLRYNPTE
;
A
#
# COMPACT_ATOMS: atom_id res chain seq x y z
N ARG A 1 12.02 -4.50 -8.81
CA ARG A 1 12.38 -5.92 -8.63
C ARG A 1 13.19 -6.10 -7.37
N ILE A 2 12.85 -7.08 -6.54
CA ILE A 2 13.65 -7.50 -5.38
C ILE A 2 14.21 -8.88 -5.70
N ASN A 3 15.53 -9.10 -5.47
CA ASN A 3 16.21 -10.35 -5.75
C ASN A 3 16.04 -10.87 -7.20
N GLY A 4 15.84 -9.98 -8.17
CA GLY A 4 15.63 -10.33 -9.58
C GLY A 4 14.21 -10.80 -9.93
N LEU A 5 13.32 -10.95 -8.95
CA LEU A 5 11.94 -11.35 -9.16
C LEU A 5 11.03 -10.16 -9.53
N ASP A 6 9.99 -10.41 -10.30
CA ASP A 6 9.07 -9.39 -10.78
C ASP A 6 8.15 -8.84 -9.68
N GLY A 7 7.49 -7.72 -9.96
CA GLY A 7 6.61 -6.99 -9.04
C GLY A 7 5.59 -7.83 -8.28
N PRO A 8 4.87 -8.77 -8.94
CA PRO A 8 3.87 -9.63 -8.27
C PRO A 8 4.41 -10.50 -7.11
N TYR A 9 5.73 -10.72 -7.05
CA TYR A 9 6.38 -11.45 -5.97
C TYR A 9 6.90 -10.55 -4.84
N THR A 10 6.67 -9.24 -4.94
CA THR A 10 7.01 -8.25 -3.91
C THR A 10 5.76 -7.71 -3.28
N GLN A 11 5.56 -7.99 -1.98
CA GLN A 11 4.42 -7.49 -1.23
C GLN A 11 4.65 -6.05 -0.81
N ILE A 12 3.69 -5.17 -1.15
CA ILE A 12 3.67 -3.79 -0.65
C ILE A 12 2.72 -3.70 0.52
N LEU A 13 3.20 -3.07 1.59
CA LEU A 13 2.48 -2.89 2.83
C LEU A 13 2.36 -1.40 3.14
N LEU A 14 1.24 -0.99 3.72
CA LEU A 14 1.06 0.29 4.39
C LEU A 14 0.85 0.02 5.88
N ASP A 15 1.76 0.51 6.71
CA ASP A 15 1.77 0.26 8.16
C ASP A 15 1.62 -1.23 8.51
N SER A 16 2.42 -2.07 7.82
CA SER A 16 2.45 -3.53 7.96
C SER A 16 1.17 -4.25 7.51
N ARG A 17 0.29 -3.59 6.78
CA ARG A 17 -0.91 -4.16 6.17
C ARG A 17 -0.77 -4.20 4.66
N PRO A 18 -1.09 -5.30 3.99
CA PRO A 18 -1.06 -5.35 2.53
C PRO A 18 -1.95 -4.27 1.92
N ILE A 19 -1.40 -3.49 0.99
CA ILE A 19 -2.19 -2.65 0.09
C ILE A 19 -2.51 -3.57 -1.08
N PHE A 20 -3.72 -4.08 -1.13
CA PHE A 20 -4.10 -4.94 -2.24
C PHE A 20 -5.24 -4.37 -3.03
N SER A 21 -4.97 -4.22 -4.31
CA SER A 21 -5.87 -4.58 -5.37
C SER A 21 -5.01 -4.98 -6.57
N ALA A 22 -5.51 -5.80 -7.46
CA ALA A 22 -4.87 -6.09 -8.75
C ALA A 22 -4.57 -4.79 -9.52
N LEU A 23 -5.35 -3.74 -9.31
CA LEU A 23 -5.18 -2.40 -9.87
C LEU A 23 -4.08 -1.60 -9.21
N SER A 24 -3.91 -1.69 -7.90
CA SER A 24 -2.86 -0.94 -7.18
C SER A 24 -1.45 -1.43 -7.50
N GLY A 25 -1.29 -2.63 -8.04
CA GLY A 25 -0.01 -3.16 -8.49
C GLY A 25 0.59 -2.43 -9.68
N VAL A 26 -0.22 -1.75 -10.49
CA VAL A 26 0.23 -1.04 -11.69
C VAL A 26 0.48 0.45 -11.39
N TYR A 27 -0.41 1.11 -10.66
CA TYR A 27 -0.36 2.56 -10.41
C TYR A 27 -0.33 2.94 -8.92
N GLY A 28 -0.55 1.99 -8.02
CA GLY A 28 -0.87 2.26 -6.62
C GLY A 28 0.24 2.92 -5.79
N ILE A 29 1.51 2.65 -6.10
CA ILE A 29 2.64 3.21 -5.32
C ILE A 29 2.82 4.69 -5.61
N GLU A 30 2.65 5.11 -6.85
CA GLU A 30 2.80 6.52 -7.25
C GLU A 30 1.72 7.41 -6.65
N GLN A 31 0.65 6.82 -6.16
CA GLN A 31 -0.51 7.50 -5.61
C GLN A 31 -0.37 7.83 -4.12
N ILE A 32 0.60 7.22 -3.41
CA ILE A 32 0.85 7.52 -2.00
C ILE A 32 1.63 8.84 -1.91
N PRO A 33 1.07 9.92 -1.33
CA PRO A 33 1.78 11.18 -1.20
C PRO A 33 3.05 11.02 -0.38
N ALA A 34 4.19 11.47 -0.90
CA ALA A 34 5.47 11.42 -0.17
C ALA A 34 5.39 12.14 1.19
N SER A 35 4.52 13.15 1.29
CA SER A 35 4.26 13.89 2.53
C SER A 35 3.65 13.04 3.65
N MET A 36 2.95 11.97 3.32
CA MET A 36 2.36 11.01 4.25
C MET A 36 3.40 10.01 4.79
N ILE A 37 4.51 9.81 4.06
CA ILE A 37 5.49 8.75 4.36
C ILE A 37 6.46 9.24 5.45
N GLU A 38 6.61 8.46 6.50
CA GLU A 38 7.66 8.63 7.53
C GLU A 38 8.95 7.96 7.06
N ARG A 39 8.86 6.68 6.66
CA ARG A 39 9.98 5.88 6.14
C ARG A 39 9.48 4.69 5.33
N VAL A 40 10.39 4.12 4.55
CA VAL A 40 10.16 2.88 3.81
C VAL A 40 11.10 1.81 4.33
N GLU A 41 10.54 0.69 4.73
CA GLU A 41 11.28 -0.48 5.20
C GLU A 41 11.27 -1.56 4.12
N VAL A 42 12.44 -2.02 3.70
CA VAL A 42 12.56 -3.06 2.69
C VAL A 42 13.14 -4.32 3.33
N MET A 43 12.33 -5.36 3.38
CA MET A 43 12.76 -6.70 3.80
C MET A 43 13.00 -7.55 2.55
N ARG A 44 14.23 -8.01 2.38
CA ARG A 44 14.61 -8.90 1.28
C ARG A 44 14.44 -10.34 1.71
N GLY A 45 13.86 -11.17 0.82
CA GLY A 45 13.62 -12.59 1.08
C GLY A 45 12.40 -12.85 1.93
N GLY A 46 12.06 -14.11 2.06
CA GLY A 46 10.84 -14.72 2.56
C GLY A 46 10.02 -14.01 3.64
N GLY A 47 9.18 -13.07 3.25
CA GLY A 47 8.10 -12.53 4.09
C GLY A 47 6.83 -13.39 4.13
N SER A 48 6.81 -14.48 3.35
CA SER A 48 5.61 -15.26 3.03
C SER A 48 4.88 -15.85 4.24
N ALA A 49 5.56 -16.17 5.32
CA ALA A 49 4.91 -16.69 6.53
C ALA A 49 4.05 -15.65 7.26
N LEU A 50 4.38 -14.36 7.16
CA LEU A 50 3.57 -13.29 7.77
C LEU A 50 2.62 -12.63 6.76
N PHE A 51 3.08 -12.42 5.52
CA PHE A 51 2.41 -11.56 4.54
C PHE A 51 1.84 -12.31 3.33
N GLY A 52 1.96 -13.66 3.32
CA GLY A 52 1.39 -14.50 2.25
C GLY A 52 2.30 -14.72 1.05
N SER A 53 1.76 -15.39 0.03
CA SER A 53 2.50 -15.86 -1.14
C SER A 53 3.09 -14.74 -2.01
N SER A 54 2.53 -13.55 -2.00
CA SER A 54 3.06 -12.39 -2.73
C SER A 54 4.36 -11.83 -2.16
N ALA A 55 4.77 -12.26 -0.95
CA ALA A 55 5.99 -11.80 -0.28
C ALA A 55 7.19 -12.74 -0.49
N ILE A 56 7.27 -13.47 -1.62
CA ILE A 56 8.35 -14.44 -1.91
C ILE A 56 9.67 -13.72 -2.14
N ALA A 57 9.68 -12.64 -2.94
CA ALA A 57 10.87 -11.84 -3.20
C ALA A 57 11.25 -10.96 -2.00
N GLY A 58 10.24 -10.49 -1.28
CA GLY A 58 10.37 -9.62 -0.12
C GLY A 58 9.15 -8.73 0.09
N THR A 59 9.28 -7.81 1.03
CA THR A 59 8.23 -6.81 1.33
C THR A 59 8.79 -5.41 1.29
N ILE A 60 7.98 -4.46 0.81
CA ILE A 60 8.19 -3.02 0.93
C ILE A 60 7.10 -2.50 1.86
N ASN A 61 7.48 -2.08 3.06
CA ASN A 61 6.56 -1.56 4.06
C ASN A 61 6.69 -0.03 4.13
N ILE A 62 5.64 0.66 3.73
CA ILE A 62 5.54 2.11 3.80
C ILE A 62 4.95 2.46 5.16
N ILE A 63 5.75 3.11 6.00
CA ILE A 63 5.32 3.55 7.32
C ILE A 63 4.84 5.00 7.21
N THR A 64 3.61 5.25 7.62
CA THR A 64 3.01 6.58 7.59
C THR A 64 3.39 7.39 8.82
N LYS A 65 3.40 8.73 8.64
CA LYS A 65 3.67 9.66 9.74
C LYS A 65 2.62 9.55 10.83
N GLU A 66 3.09 9.54 12.05
CA GLU A 66 2.26 9.61 13.25
C GLU A 66 2.38 11.01 13.89
N PRO A 67 1.28 11.64 14.36
CA PRO A 67 1.37 12.93 15.01
C PRO A 67 2.11 12.81 16.34
N MET A 68 3.27 13.45 16.47
CA MET A 68 4.10 13.43 17.69
C MET A 68 4.15 14.78 18.40
N ARG A 69 3.87 15.85 17.68
CA ARG A 69 3.87 17.24 18.17
C ARG A 69 3.01 18.11 17.28
N ASN A 70 2.57 19.26 17.82
CA ASN A 70 1.88 20.26 17.02
C ASN A 70 2.83 20.84 15.97
N SER A 71 2.45 20.74 14.71
CA SER A 71 3.24 21.25 13.60
C SER A 71 2.37 21.45 12.35
N GLY A 72 2.83 22.31 11.46
CA GLY A 72 2.23 22.51 10.15
C GLY A 72 3.32 22.74 9.10
N MET A 73 3.11 22.23 7.89
CA MET A 73 4.01 22.43 6.78
C MET A 73 3.18 22.61 5.49
N LEU A 74 3.49 23.66 4.78
CA LEU A 74 3.05 23.87 3.41
C LEU A 74 4.29 23.84 2.51
N SER A 75 4.26 23.02 1.49
CA SER A 75 5.35 22.94 0.51
C SER A 75 4.80 23.05 -0.90
N HIS A 76 5.57 23.68 -1.77
CA HIS A 76 5.31 23.75 -3.20
C HIS A 76 6.59 23.40 -3.93
N THR A 77 6.50 22.43 -4.85
CA THR A 77 7.62 21.97 -5.66
C THR A 77 7.28 22.18 -7.13
N ILE A 78 8.18 22.82 -7.85
CA ILE A 78 8.11 22.97 -9.30
C ILE A 78 9.28 22.20 -9.89
N THR A 79 9.01 21.25 -10.77
CA THR A 79 10.02 20.50 -11.49
C THR A 79 9.91 20.80 -12.98
N GLY A 80 10.98 21.33 -13.57
CA GLY A 80 11.08 21.49 -15.03
C GLY A 80 11.33 20.14 -15.69
N ILE A 81 10.71 19.91 -16.83
CA ILE A 81 10.86 18.72 -17.66
C ILE A 81 11.38 19.16 -19.01
N GLY A 82 12.38 18.46 -19.56
CA GLY A 82 13.12 18.92 -20.72
C GLY A 82 13.89 20.21 -20.39
N ASP A 83 14.08 21.07 -21.34
CA ASP A 83 14.74 22.38 -21.16
C ASP A 83 13.80 23.46 -20.59
N GLY A 84 12.72 23.06 -19.89
CA GLY A 84 11.71 23.96 -19.33
C GLY A 84 10.44 24.06 -20.19
N ASP A 85 10.24 23.12 -21.10
CA ASP A 85 9.08 23.08 -21.99
C ASP A 85 7.82 22.59 -21.29
N ALA A 86 7.97 21.80 -20.22
CA ALA A 86 6.88 21.31 -19.38
C ALA A 86 7.22 21.38 -17.90
N PHE A 87 6.20 21.42 -17.05
CA PHE A 87 6.34 21.54 -15.60
C PHE A 87 5.50 20.54 -14.86
N ASP A 88 6.04 20.03 -13.75
CA ASP A 88 5.33 19.29 -12.72
C ASP A 88 5.25 20.15 -11.46
N ASN A 89 4.06 20.59 -11.10
CA ASN A 89 3.76 21.41 -9.94
C ASN A 89 3.08 20.56 -8.88
N SER A 90 3.62 20.53 -7.67
CA SER A 90 3.06 19.80 -6.54
C SER A 90 2.99 20.68 -5.31
N THR A 91 1.78 20.90 -4.79
CA THR A 91 1.55 21.59 -3.53
C THR A 91 1.09 20.59 -2.50
N ALA A 92 1.76 20.51 -1.35
CA ALA A 92 1.40 19.63 -0.26
C ALA A 92 1.24 20.40 1.05
N LEU A 93 0.18 20.06 1.80
CA LEU A 93 -0.12 20.55 3.12
C LEU A 93 -0.09 19.38 4.12
N ASN A 94 0.58 19.59 5.25
CA ASN A 94 0.56 18.66 6.37
C ASN A 94 0.32 19.42 7.65
N ALA A 95 -0.54 18.90 8.53
CA ALA A 95 -0.77 19.43 9.86
C ALA A 95 -0.83 18.31 10.89
N SER A 96 -0.21 18.52 12.02
CA SER A 96 -0.19 17.59 13.16
C SER A 96 -0.65 18.31 14.40
N LEU A 97 -1.64 17.76 15.07
CA LEU A 97 -2.19 18.25 16.34
C LEU A 97 -2.11 17.12 17.36
N VAL A 98 -1.59 17.41 18.54
CA VAL A 98 -1.44 16.43 19.61
C VAL A 98 -1.84 17.10 20.92
N THR A 99 -2.59 16.39 21.74
CA THR A 99 -2.96 16.87 23.09
C THR A 99 -1.73 16.98 24.00
N ASP A 100 -1.73 17.87 24.98
CA ASP A 100 -0.59 18.11 25.88
C ASP A 100 -0.19 16.85 26.66
N ASP A 101 -1.15 16.00 26.98
CA ASP A 101 -0.94 14.70 27.63
C ASP A 101 -0.53 13.59 26.65
N GLN A 102 -0.40 13.90 25.36
CA GLN A 102 -0.07 12.96 24.27
C GLN A 102 -0.99 11.73 24.20
N ARG A 103 -2.24 11.87 24.66
CA ARG A 103 -3.22 10.77 24.61
C ARG A 103 -4.00 10.72 23.32
N ALA A 104 -4.13 11.84 22.62
CA ALA A 104 -4.78 11.91 21.33
C ALA A 104 -3.95 12.72 20.33
N GLY A 105 -4.00 12.34 19.08
CA GLY A 105 -3.34 13.06 18.01
C GLY A 105 -4.08 12.91 16.70
N LEU A 106 -3.94 13.95 15.86
CA LEU A 106 -4.52 14.01 14.50
C LEU A 106 -3.44 14.52 13.55
N TYR A 107 -3.18 13.78 12.50
CA TYR A 107 -2.36 14.16 11.36
C TYR A 107 -3.27 14.31 10.14
N ILE A 108 -3.24 15.48 9.51
CA ILE A 108 -3.98 15.78 8.29
C ILE A 108 -2.96 16.02 7.19
N PHE A 109 -3.20 15.50 6.01
CA PHE A 109 -2.39 15.74 4.84
C PHE A 109 -3.25 15.99 3.61
N GLY A 110 -2.71 16.77 2.69
CA GLY A 110 -3.32 17.03 1.38
C GLY A 110 -2.25 17.30 0.34
N GLN A 111 -2.55 16.97 -0.91
CA GLN A 111 -1.67 17.23 -2.04
C GLN A 111 -2.52 17.60 -3.26
N ASN A 112 -2.06 18.59 -4.00
CA ASN A 112 -2.53 18.88 -5.36
C ASN A 112 -1.31 18.83 -6.29
N ARG A 113 -1.40 18.03 -7.35
CA ARG A 113 -0.36 17.88 -8.36
C ARG A 113 -0.90 18.15 -9.75
N HIS A 114 -0.17 18.94 -10.51
CA HIS A 114 -0.46 19.21 -11.90
C HIS A 114 0.83 19.09 -12.71
N ARG A 115 0.88 18.13 -13.62
CA ARG A 115 1.99 17.93 -14.55
C ARG A 115 1.49 18.12 -15.97
N SER A 116 2.20 18.97 -16.74
CA SER A 116 2.02 19.08 -18.17
C SER A 116 2.53 17.83 -18.87
N ALA A 117 1.91 17.48 -19.99
CA ALA A 117 2.48 16.47 -20.87
C ALA A 117 3.78 16.99 -21.51
N TYR A 118 4.69 16.09 -21.86
CA TYR A 118 5.93 16.42 -22.53
C TYR A 118 6.19 15.45 -23.68
N ASP A 119 6.43 16.00 -24.84
CA ASP A 119 6.83 15.34 -26.07
C ASP A 119 8.32 15.64 -26.26
N HIS A 120 9.16 14.63 -26.14
CA HIS A 120 10.62 14.80 -26.11
C HIS A 120 11.24 14.96 -27.49
N ASP A 121 10.74 14.23 -28.47
CA ASP A 121 11.32 14.18 -29.81
C ASP A 121 10.56 14.99 -30.85
N GLY A 122 9.40 15.58 -30.47
CA GLY A 122 8.61 16.47 -31.29
C GLY A 122 7.76 15.74 -32.34
N ASP A 123 7.49 14.46 -32.13
CA ASP A 123 6.68 13.65 -33.06
C ASP A 123 5.17 13.80 -32.86
N GLY A 124 4.76 14.58 -31.84
CA GLY A 124 3.37 14.87 -31.49
C GLY A 124 2.77 13.89 -30.48
N TYR A 125 3.54 12.93 -30.00
CA TYR A 125 3.15 11.99 -28.93
C TYR A 125 3.90 12.30 -27.63
N SER A 126 3.22 12.17 -26.51
CA SER A 126 3.83 12.48 -25.22
C SER A 126 4.50 11.25 -24.61
N GLU A 127 5.82 11.29 -24.34
CA GLU A 127 6.54 10.30 -23.53
C GLU A 127 6.21 10.48 -22.06
N ILE A 128 5.91 11.70 -21.63
CA ILE A 128 5.46 11.98 -20.27
C ILE A 128 4.01 12.44 -20.30
N PRO A 129 3.08 11.66 -19.69
CA PRO A 129 1.67 12.00 -19.71
C PRO A 129 1.34 13.23 -18.85
N LYS A 130 0.28 13.93 -19.21
CA LYS A 130 -0.39 14.91 -18.37
C LYS A 130 -0.98 14.24 -17.14
N ILE A 131 -0.80 14.86 -15.96
CA ILE A 131 -1.41 14.40 -14.70
C ILE A 131 -2.09 15.58 -14.00
N HIS A 132 -3.26 15.30 -13.44
CA HIS A 132 -3.92 16.12 -12.46
C HIS A 132 -4.38 15.24 -11.32
N GLY A 133 -3.80 15.40 -10.13
CA GLY A 133 -4.07 14.57 -8.96
C GLY A 133 -4.37 15.40 -7.73
N GLN A 134 -5.33 14.95 -6.94
CA GLN A 134 -5.70 15.53 -5.66
C GLN A 134 -5.80 14.42 -4.62
N THR A 135 -5.20 14.66 -3.46
CA THR A 135 -5.28 13.72 -2.33
C THR A 135 -5.57 14.49 -1.06
N ILE A 136 -6.46 13.96 -0.25
CA ILE A 136 -6.70 14.42 1.11
C ILE A 136 -6.86 13.22 2.02
N GLY A 137 -6.37 13.33 3.25
CA GLY A 137 -6.52 12.27 4.22
C GLY A 137 -6.13 12.71 5.62
N PHE A 138 -6.39 11.80 6.55
CA PHE A 138 -5.99 12.00 7.93
C PHE A 138 -5.67 10.67 8.61
N ARG A 139 -4.89 10.75 9.68
CA ARG A 139 -4.61 9.67 10.62
C ARG A 139 -4.75 10.22 12.03
N SER A 140 -5.49 9.52 12.86
CA SER A 140 -5.68 9.87 14.26
C SER A 140 -5.35 8.71 15.18
N PHE A 141 -4.93 9.02 16.39
CA PHE A 141 -4.80 8.03 17.44
C PHE A 141 -5.45 8.50 18.74
N LEU A 142 -5.88 7.53 19.53
CA LEU A 142 -6.35 7.70 20.87
C LEU A 142 -5.75 6.61 21.77
N LYS A 143 -4.95 7.00 22.77
CA LYS A 143 -4.50 6.10 23.84
C LYS A 143 -5.64 5.94 24.83
N THR A 144 -6.35 4.82 24.75
CA THR A 144 -7.49 4.52 25.63
C THR A 144 -7.03 4.22 27.05
N THR A 145 -5.82 3.66 27.18
CA THR A 145 -5.08 3.51 28.45
C THR A 145 -3.59 3.73 28.19
N THR A 146 -2.75 3.65 29.25
CA THR A 146 -1.29 3.67 29.10
C THR A 146 -0.76 2.54 28.21
N TYR A 147 -1.51 1.44 28.13
CA TYR A 147 -1.10 0.21 27.44
C TYR A 147 -1.90 -0.08 26.16
N SER A 148 -2.80 0.80 25.76
CA SER A 148 -3.64 0.57 24.58
C SER A 148 -3.82 1.81 23.75
N LYS A 149 -3.80 1.61 22.42
CA LYS A 149 -3.93 2.66 21.41
C LYS A 149 -4.90 2.22 20.33
N LEU A 150 -5.85 3.10 20.01
CA LEU A 150 -6.72 3.02 18.86
C LEU A 150 -6.16 3.96 17.78
N THR A 151 -6.03 3.48 16.55
CA THR A 151 -5.62 4.28 15.40
C THR A 151 -6.69 4.19 14.34
N PHE A 152 -7.07 5.33 13.76
CA PHE A 152 -8.01 5.42 12.65
C PHE A 152 -7.39 6.27 11.54
N GLU A 153 -7.55 5.85 10.29
CA GLU A 153 -7.04 6.53 9.11
C GLU A 153 -8.05 6.48 7.96
N TYR A 154 -8.03 7.53 7.16
CA TYR A 154 -8.80 7.62 5.93
C TYR A 154 -8.08 8.51 4.93
N HIS A 155 -8.17 8.17 3.66
CA HIS A 155 -7.74 9.01 2.55
C HIS A 155 -8.67 8.88 1.36
N HIS A 156 -8.78 9.98 0.63
CA HIS A 156 -9.44 10.08 -0.66
C HIS A 156 -8.45 10.64 -1.68
N MET A 157 -8.47 10.07 -2.88
CA MET A 157 -7.62 10.49 -3.99
C MET A 157 -8.40 10.48 -5.29
N GLU A 158 -8.17 11.50 -6.10
CA GLU A 158 -8.58 11.58 -7.49
C GLU A 158 -7.35 11.82 -8.35
N GLU A 159 -7.22 11.09 -9.44
CA GLU A 159 -6.16 11.27 -10.42
C GLU A 159 -6.70 11.13 -11.84
N PHE A 160 -6.46 12.15 -12.65
CA PHE A 160 -6.60 12.12 -14.09
C PHE A 160 -5.21 12.01 -14.72
N ARG A 161 -5.04 11.07 -15.66
CA ARG A 161 -3.82 10.88 -16.43
C ARG A 161 -4.15 10.75 -17.92
N ARG A 162 -3.40 11.45 -18.79
CA ARG A 162 -3.62 11.43 -20.23
C ARG A 162 -2.29 11.48 -20.98
N GLY A 163 -2.01 10.45 -21.79
CA GLY A 163 -0.88 10.37 -22.70
C GLY A 163 -1.31 10.09 -24.14
N GLY A 164 -0.36 10.14 -25.07
CA GLY A 164 -0.54 9.99 -26.49
C GLY A 164 -0.55 11.32 -27.24
N ASP A 165 -1.30 11.39 -28.33
CA ASP A 165 -1.43 12.61 -29.15
C ASP A 165 -2.77 13.32 -28.91
N LEU A 166 -2.94 14.50 -29.57
CA LEU A 166 -4.17 15.30 -29.54
C LEU A 166 -4.76 15.48 -28.13
N LEU A 167 -3.91 15.80 -27.16
CA LEU A 167 -4.22 15.84 -25.72
C LEU A 167 -5.37 16.78 -25.33
N ASN A 168 -5.78 17.69 -26.22
CA ASN A 168 -6.89 18.63 -26.03
C ASN A 168 -8.23 18.11 -26.58
N ARG A 169 -8.23 16.89 -27.15
CA ARG A 169 -9.42 16.24 -27.69
C ARG A 169 -9.82 15.03 -26.85
N PRO A 170 -11.07 14.56 -26.96
CA PRO A 170 -11.46 13.27 -26.39
C PRO A 170 -10.50 12.15 -26.84
N PRO A 171 -10.19 11.15 -25.98
CA PRO A 171 -9.17 10.14 -26.29
C PRO A 171 -9.50 9.30 -27.52
N HIS A 172 -10.79 9.09 -27.86
CA HIS A 172 -11.22 8.36 -29.06
C HIS A 172 -11.06 9.17 -30.37
N GLU A 173 -10.70 10.43 -30.31
CA GLU A 173 -10.36 11.23 -31.49
C GLU A 173 -8.85 11.26 -31.75
N ALA A 174 -8.05 10.72 -30.85
CA ALA A 174 -6.60 10.66 -30.96
C ALA A 174 -6.16 9.45 -31.82
N ASN A 175 -4.97 9.53 -32.40
CA ASN A 175 -4.40 8.40 -33.12
C ASN A 175 -3.92 7.31 -32.17
N VAL A 176 -3.34 7.72 -31.02
CA VAL A 176 -2.99 6.84 -29.89
C VAL A 176 -3.29 7.58 -28.59
N ALA A 177 -4.01 6.93 -27.71
CA ALA A 177 -4.35 7.51 -26.41
C ALA A 177 -4.35 6.47 -25.28
N GLU A 178 -3.75 6.91 -24.16
CA GLU A 178 -3.96 6.31 -22.85
C GLU A 178 -4.56 7.38 -21.93
N GLN A 179 -5.74 7.10 -21.37
CA GLN A 179 -6.38 7.96 -20.39
C GLN A 179 -6.89 7.13 -19.23
N THR A 180 -6.68 7.62 -18.01
CA THR A 180 -7.25 7.03 -16.80
C THR A 180 -7.76 8.11 -15.86
N GLU A 181 -8.90 7.85 -15.26
CA GLU A 181 -9.49 8.63 -14.17
C GLU A 181 -9.71 7.70 -12.99
N HIS A 182 -9.00 7.95 -11.91
CA HIS A 182 -9.10 7.15 -10.69
C HIS A 182 -9.80 7.96 -9.59
N SER A 183 -10.70 7.29 -8.88
CA SER A 183 -11.22 7.73 -7.59
C SER A 183 -10.99 6.63 -6.58
N ILE A 184 -10.20 6.92 -5.55
CA ILE A 184 -9.75 5.96 -4.55
C ILE A 184 -10.18 6.43 -3.18
N ASN A 185 -10.84 5.56 -2.42
CA ASN A 185 -11.17 5.74 -1.02
C ASN A 185 -10.54 4.62 -0.23
N GLY A 186 -9.71 4.95 0.74
CA GLY A 186 -9.03 3.97 1.57
C GLY A 186 -9.00 4.36 3.03
N GLY A 187 -8.95 3.36 3.91
CA GLY A 187 -8.84 3.63 5.33
C GLY A 187 -8.72 2.39 6.17
N GLY A 188 -8.54 2.60 7.47
CA GLY A 188 -8.36 1.50 8.39
C GLY A 188 -8.53 1.88 9.85
N LEU A 189 -8.77 0.85 10.64
CA LEU A 189 -8.87 0.90 12.09
C LEU A 189 -7.90 -0.11 12.68
N LYS A 190 -7.16 0.27 13.71
CA LYS A 190 -6.24 -0.61 14.43
C LYS A 190 -6.34 -0.37 15.93
N PHE A 191 -6.42 -1.46 16.68
CA PHE A 191 -6.30 -1.44 18.13
C PHE A 191 -5.05 -2.21 18.53
N ASP A 192 -4.16 -1.57 19.27
CA ASP A 192 -2.95 -2.15 19.84
C ASP A 192 -3.07 -2.20 21.37
N TYR A 193 -2.67 -3.32 21.96
CA TYR A 193 -2.57 -3.53 23.40
C TYR A 193 -1.21 -4.11 23.76
N PHE A 194 -0.60 -3.57 24.80
CA PHE A 194 0.64 -4.04 25.42
C PHE A 194 0.37 -4.34 26.89
N SER A 195 0.80 -5.50 27.38
CA SER A 195 0.64 -5.79 28.80
C SER A 195 1.63 -4.98 29.66
N PRO A 196 1.28 -4.68 30.92
CA PRO A 196 2.19 -3.98 31.85
C PRO A 196 3.53 -4.68 32.08
N ASN A 197 3.60 -5.99 31.91
CA ASN A 197 4.83 -6.78 32.04
C ASN A 197 5.62 -6.90 30.74
N GLU A 198 5.20 -6.19 29.66
CA GLU A 198 5.80 -6.15 28.33
C GLU A 198 5.89 -7.50 27.60
N LYS A 199 5.30 -8.56 28.18
CA LYS A 199 5.37 -9.92 27.60
C LYS A 199 4.31 -10.18 26.55
N HIS A 200 3.16 -9.50 26.62
CA HIS A 200 2.03 -9.73 25.73
C HIS A 200 1.79 -8.50 24.87
N ARG A 201 1.75 -8.68 23.57
CA ARG A 201 1.31 -7.67 22.59
C ARG A 201 0.18 -8.26 21.78
N PHE A 202 -0.90 -7.53 21.64
CA PHE A 202 -2.06 -7.93 20.88
C PHE A 202 -2.51 -6.78 19.98
N ASN A 203 -2.84 -7.09 18.75
CA ASN A 203 -3.47 -6.14 17.86
C ASN A 203 -4.65 -6.75 17.11
N VAL A 204 -5.62 -5.92 16.80
CA VAL A 204 -6.73 -6.19 15.89
C VAL A 204 -6.77 -5.06 14.88
N PHE A 205 -6.99 -5.37 13.63
CA PHE A 205 -7.08 -4.38 12.58
C PHE A 205 -8.15 -4.73 11.54
N ALA A 206 -8.68 -3.71 10.91
CA ALA A 206 -9.47 -3.80 9.70
C ALA A 206 -9.08 -2.66 8.77
N SER A 207 -9.06 -2.91 7.47
CA SER A 207 -8.83 -1.90 6.44
C SER A 207 -9.68 -2.20 5.22
N ALA A 208 -10.02 -1.15 4.46
CA ALA A 208 -10.73 -1.28 3.19
C ALA A 208 -10.19 -0.24 2.21
N GLN A 209 -10.21 -0.60 0.93
CA GLN A 209 -9.93 0.30 -0.18
C GLN A 209 -10.96 0.05 -1.29
N HIS A 210 -11.51 1.13 -1.82
CA HIS A 210 -12.42 1.11 -2.95
C HIS A 210 -11.84 1.98 -4.06
N ILE A 211 -11.72 1.42 -5.26
CA ILE A 211 -11.18 2.07 -6.44
C ILE A 211 -12.25 2.04 -7.53
N ASN A 212 -12.54 3.20 -8.10
CA ASN A 212 -13.23 3.33 -9.38
C ASN A 212 -12.25 3.89 -10.38
N ARG A 213 -12.19 3.29 -11.56
CA ARG A 213 -11.34 3.75 -12.65
C ARG A 213 -12.14 3.74 -13.95
N ASP A 214 -12.24 4.91 -14.57
CA ASP A 214 -12.57 5.03 -15.98
C ASP A 214 -11.28 5.06 -16.80
N SER A 215 -11.24 4.37 -17.92
CA SER A 215 -10.06 4.24 -18.73
C SER A 215 -10.36 4.27 -20.23
N TYR A 216 -9.37 4.71 -20.97
CA TYR A 216 -9.32 4.55 -22.44
C TYR A 216 -7.90 4.08 -22.81
N TYR A 217 -7.81 3.01 -23.54
CA TYR A 217 -6.56 2.47 -24.08
C TYR A 217 -6.78 2.12 -25.55
N GLY A 218 -6.53 3.07 -26.44
CA GLY A 218 -6.89 2.88 -27.84
C GLY A 218 -5.91 3.52 -28.82
N GLY A 219 -5.98 3.01 -30.06
CA GLY A 219 -5.30 3.54 -31.22
C GLY A 219 -6.23 3.55 -32.43
N GLY A 220 -5.93 4.42 -33.42
CA GLY A 220 -6.70 4.49 -34.64
C GLY A 220 -8.11 5.06 -34.47
N GLN A 221 -8.30 5.93 -33.46
CA GLN A 221 -9.58 6.62 -33.20
C GLN A 221 -10.73 5.64 -32.85
N ASP A 222 -10.45 4.60 -32.08
CA ASP A 222 -11.44 3.60 -31.70
C ASP A 222 -12.45 4.16 -30.67
N PRO A 223 -13.75 4.35 -31.00
CA PRO A 223 -14.76 4.85 -30.10
C PRO A 223 -15.12 3.84 -28.99
N ASN A 224 -14.67 2.58 -29.08
CA ASN A 224 -15.03 1.52 -28.14
C ASN A 224 -13.89 1.18 -27.15
N ALA A 225 -12.71 1.81 -27.27
CA ALA A 225 -11.55 1.47 -26.44
C ALA A 225 -11.65 2.01 -24.98
N TYR A 226 -12.87 2.27 -24.54
CA TYR A 226 -13.18 2.64 -23.16
C TYR A 226 -13.31 1.41 -22.26
N GLY A 227 -13.05 1.62 -20.99
CA GLY A 227 -13.26 0.63 -19.94
C GLY A 227 -13.62 1.28 -18.62
N ASN A 228 -14.29 0.50 -17.77
CA ASN A 228 -14.59 0.87 -16.40
C ASN A 228 -14.20 -0.27 -15.48
N THR A 229 -13.52 0.07 -14.39
CA THR A 229 -13.08 -0.91 -13.40
C THR A 229 -13.50 -0.46 -12.01
N THR A 230 -14.12 -1.36 -11.26
CA THR A 230 -14.39 -1.18 -9.83
C THR A 230 -13.66 -2.27 -9.05
N ASP A 231 -12.97 -1.89 -8.00
CA ASP A 231 -12.23 -2.80 -7.14
C ASP A 231 -12.50 -2.46 -5.68
N LEU A 232 -13.01 -3.45 -4.93
CA LEU A 232 -13.22 -3.36 -3.49
C LEU A 232 -12.39 -4.41 -2.79
N ASN A 233 -11.33 -3.97 -2.12
CA ASN A 233 -10.54 -4.80 -1.24
C ASN A 233 -10.82 -4.47 0.23
N TRP A 234 -10.98 -5.47 1.08
CA TRP A 234 -10.99 -5.28 2.51
C TRP A 234 -10.30 -6.44 3.24
N MET A 235 -9.69 -6.13 4.35
CA MET A 235 -8.93 -7.05 5.19
C MET A 235 -9.27 -6.82 6.64
N ALA A 236 -9.33 -7.91 7.42
CA ALA A 236 -9.40 -7.84 8.87
C ALA A 236 -8.53 -8.96 9.47
N GLY A 237 -7.94 -8.68 10.61
CA GLY A 237 -7.07 -9.67 11.25
C GLY A 237 -6.77 -9.35 12.70
N SER A 238 -6.13 -10.32 13.33
CA SER A 238 -5.59 -10.18 14.68
C SER A 238 -4.26 -10.88 14.80
N GLN A 239 -3.38 -10.31 15.62
CA GLN A 239 -2.06 -10.84 15.90
C GLN A 239 -1.78 -10.76 17.38
N TYR A 240 -1.20 -11.81 17.91
CA TYR A 240 -0.73 -11.91 19.28
C TYR A 240 0.75 -12.24 19.28
N VAL A 241 1.50 -11.55 20.13
CA VAL A 241 2.92 -11.82 20.36
C VAL A 241 3.16 -12.05 21.83
N TYR A 242 3.89 -13.13 22.13
CA TYR A 242 4.34 -13.44 23.48
C TYR A 242 5.86 -13.48 23.54
N SER A 243 6.45 -12.68 24.43
CA SER A 243 7.90 -12.60 24.64
C SER A 243 8.32 -13.50 25.81
N PHE A 244 9.03 -14.58 25.49
CA PHE A 244 9.65 -15.47 26.46
C PHE A 244 10.99 -14.92 26.94
N GLY A 245 11.21 -14.85 28.25
CA GLY A 245 12.57 -14.61 28.78
C GLY A 245 13.55 -15.71 28.37
N LYS A 246 13.06 -16.97 28.26
CA LYS A 246 13.78 -18.10 27.67
C LYS A 246 12.77 -19.11 27.11
N CYS A 247 12.95 -19.52 25.86
CA CYS A 247 12.20 -20.57 25.21
C CYS A 247 13.19 -21.61 24.68
N ILE A 248 13.19 -22.81 25.30
CA ILE A 248 14.14 -23.91 25.04
C ILE A 248 15.59 -23.50 25.37
N PHE A 249 16.27 -22.71 24.54
CA PHE A 249 17.69 -22.41 24.68
C PHE A 249 18.05 -20.91 24.76
N MET A 250 17.18 -20.00 24.26
CA MET A 250 17.42 -18.56 24.34
C MET A 250 16.10 -17.76 24.42
N PRO A 251 16.16 -16.43 24.68
CA PRO A 251 14.96 -15.57 24.60
C PRO A 251 14.27 -15.70 23.25
N ALA A 252 12.95 -15.64 23.22
CA ALA A 252 12.18 -15.77 21.99
C ALA A 252 10.89 -14.97 22.00
N ASP A 253 10.47 -14.55 20.81
CA ASP A 253 9.16 -13.97 20.53
C ASP A 253 8.31 -14.96 19.71
N LEU A 254 7.22 -15.46 20.30
CA LEU A 254 6.19 -16.23 19.58
C LEU A 254 5.16 -15.26 19.01
N THR A 255 4.95 -15.30 17.70
CA THR A 255 3.91 -14.55 17.01
C THR A 255 2.90 -15.51 16.40
N ALA A 256 1.61 -15.29 16.65
CA ALA A 256 0.52 -16.03 16.01
C ALA A 256 -0.59 -15.07 15.60
N GLY A 257 -1.31 -15.39 14.54
CA GLY A 257 -2.39 -14.53 14.07
C GLY A 257 -3.31 -15.24 13.07
N ILE A 258 -4.42 -14.55 12.83
CA ILE A 258 -5.41 -14.91 11.82
C ILE A 258 -5.75 -13.67 11.00
N GLU A 259 -6.01 -13.88 9.72
CA GLU A 259 -6.38 -12.82 8.78
C GLU A 259 -7.47 -13.32 7.84
N PHE A 260 -8.29 -12.40 7.39
CA PHE A 260 -9.20 -12.59 6.28
C PHE A 260 -9.05 -11.43 5.31
N ASN A 261 -8.94 -11.77 4.03
CA ASN A 261 -8.86 -10.80 2.94
C ASN A 261 -9.94 -11.14 1.91
N GLN A 262 -10.62 -10.10 1.40
CA GLN A 262 -11.52 -10.19 0.26
C GLN A 262 -11.14 -9.12 -0.75
N ASP A 263 -11.05 -9.54 -2.01
CA ASP A 263 -10.85 -8.69 -3.18
C ASP A 263 -11.97 -8.96 -4.18
N LYS A 264 -12.71 -7.91 -4.57
CA LYS A 264 -13.77 -7.98 -5.58
C LYS A 264 -13.46 -7.00 -6.70
N LEU A 265 -13.06 -7.56 -7.85
CA LEU A 265 -12.72 -6.84 -9.07
C LEU A 265 -13.82 -7.03 -10.12
N GLU A 266 -14.37 -5.92 -10.61
CA GLU A 266 -15.21 -5.87 -11.81
C GLU A 266 -14.50 -4.98 -12.83
N ASP A 267 -14.10 -5.56 -13.99
CA ASP A 267 -13.36 -4.87 -15.05
C ASP A 267 -14.05 -5.09 -16.39
N ASN A 268 -14.55 -4.01 -16.97
CA ASN A 268 -15.21 -4.01 -18.26
C ASN A 268 -14.37 -3.20 -19.26
N MET A 269 -13.78 -3.88 -20.23
CA MET A 269 -12.98 -3.28 -21.31
C MET A 269 -13.70 -3.50 -22.63
N TRP A 270 -14.53 -2.54 -23.02
CA TRP A 270 -15.44 -2.70 -24.16
C TRP A 270 -14.71 -2.87 -25.49
N GLY A 271 -13.64 -2.12 -25.73
CA GLY A 271 -12.84 -2.23 -26.96
C GLY A 271 -12.15 -3.58 -27.13
N TYR A 272 -11.87 -4.28 -26.04
CA TYR A 272 -11.26 -5.61 -26.05
C TYR A 272 -12.29 -6.73 -25.88
N HIS A 273 -13.58 -6.43 -25.81
CA HIS A 273 -14.66 -7.39 -25.51
C HIS A 273 -14.36 -8.26 -24.28
N ARG A 274 -13.69 -7.65 -23.29
CA ARG A 274 -13.26 -8.32 -22.05
C ARG A 274 -14.07 -7.83 -20.88
N THR A 275 -14.67 -8.77 -20.15
CA THR A 275 -15.28 -8.56 -18.85
C THR A 275 -14.65 -9.50 -17.85
N VAL A 276 -14.20 -8.97 -16.72
CA VAL A 276 -13.73 -9.74 -15.57
C VAL A 276 -14.64 -9.41 -14.40
N ASP A 277 -15.22 -10.41 -13.79
CA ASP A 277 -15.92 -10.34 -12.51
C ASP A 277 -15.31 -11.41 -11.62
N GLN A 278 -14.47 -10.99 -10.69
CA GLN A 278 -13.70 -11.89 -9.85
C GLN A 278 -13.85 -11.52 -8.38
N LYS A 279 -14.15 -12.52 -7.57
CA LYS A 279 -14.17 -12.41 -6.11
C LYS A 279 -13.21 -13.42 -5.49
N VAL A 280 -12.19 -12.88 -4.85
CA VAL A 280 -11.17 -13.63 -4.13
C VAL A 280 -11.39 -13.48 -2.63
N ASN A 281 -11.44 -14.60 -1.91
CA ASN A 281 -11.51 -14.64 -0.45
C ASN A 281 -10.36 -15.52 0.04
N ILE A 282 -9.58 -15.02 0.99
CA ILE A 282 -8.45 -15.75 1.58
C ILE A 282 -8.58 -15.68 3.10
N GLY A 283 -8.82 -16.83 3.71
CA GLY A 283 -8.69 -17.02 5.17
C GLY A 283 -7.32 -17.57 5.51
N SER A 284 -6.64 -16.96 6.47
CA SER A 284 -5.25 -17.29 6.80
C SER A 284 -5.05 -17.47 8.30
N ALA A 285 -4.17 -18.40 8.66
CA ALA A 285 -3.65 -18.53 10.02
C ALA A 285 -2.12 -18.67 9.93
N PHE A 286 -1.39 -17.99 10.80
CA PHE A 286 0.07 -18.03 10.80
C PHE A 286 0.63 -18.09 12.21
N PHE A 287 1.82 -18.66 12.31
CA PHE A 287 2.64 -18.60 13.51
C PHE A 287 4.10 -18.55 13.16
N GLN A 288 4.90 -17.92 14.00
CA GLN A 288 6.35 -18.00 13.97
C GLN A 288 6.94 -17.85 15.36
N ASN A 289 8.09 -18.46 15.59
CA ASN A 289 8.90 -18.24 16.77
C ASN A 289 10.27 -17.75 16.35
N GLU A 290 10.70 -16.63 16.92
CA GLU A 290 12.01 -16.04 16.68
C GLU A 290 12.80 -16.07 17.99
N TRP A 291 13.88 -16.87 17.99
CA TRP A 291 14.89 -16.88 19.04
C TRP A 291 15.98 -15.90 18.68
N LYS A 292 16.36 -15.03 19.59
CA LYS A 292 17.41 -14.04 19.30
C LYS A 292 18.24 -13.68 20.53
N ASN A 293 19.54 -13.43 20.28
CA ASN A 293 20.47 -12.77 21.18
C ASN A 293 21.34 -11.80 20.34
N GLU A 294 22.41 -11.27 20.94
CA GLU A 294 23.32 -10.31 20.29
C GLU A 294 23.93 -10.84 19.00
N HIS A 295 24.30 -12.11 18.95
CA HIS A 295 25.02 -12.71 17.82
C HIS A 295 24.11 -13.54 16.89
N TRP A 296 23.13 -14.24 17.43
CA TRP A 296 22.33 -15.20 16.69
C TRP A 296 20.85 -14.85 16.64
N GLY A 297 20.25 -15.08 15.50
CA GLY A 297 18.81 -15.07 15.31
C GLY A 297 18.35 -16.31 14.56
N PHE A 298 17.41 -17.06 15.13
CA PHE A 298 16.75 -18.20 14.51
C PHE A 298 15.27 -17.92 14.42
N LEU A 299 14.69 -18.13 13.26
CA LEU A 299 13.26 -17.98 13.06
C LEU A 299 12.72 -19.23 12.37
N ILE A 300 11.65 -19.77 12.91
CA ILE A 300 10.87 -20.84 12.30
C ILE A 300 9.39 -20.41 12.36
N GLY A 301 8.68 -20.58 11.27
CA GLY A 301 7.27 -20.25 11.18
C GLY A 301 6.58 -20.92 10.01
N GLY A 302 5.28 -20.73 9.95
CA GLY A 302 4.47 -21.21 8.85
C GLY A 302 3.14 -20.47 8.77
N ARG A 303 2.55 -20.50 7.58
CA ARG A 303 1.26 -19.92 7.27
C ARG A 303 0.40 -20.93 6.52
N LEU A 304 -0.86 -20.97 6.85
CA LEU A 304 -1.90 -21.72 6.17
C LEU A 304 -2.85 -20.72 5.51
N ASP A 305 -3.04 -20.84 4.22
CA ASP A 305 -3.98 -20.01 3.44
C ASP A 305 -5.04 -20.90 2.80
N LYS A 306 -6.32 -20.56 3.02
CA LYS A 306 -7.45 -21.15 2.30
C LYS A 306 -8.06 -20.10 1.38
N HIS A 307 -7.90 -20.34 0.10
CA HIS A 307 -8.40 -19.50 -0.98
C HIS A 307 -9.71 -20.09 -1.53
N ASN A 308 -10.71 -19.27 -1.84
CA ASN A 308 -11.99 -19.76 -2.37
C ASN A 308 -11.90 -20.40 -3.76
N LEU A 309 -10.91 -19.98 -4.58
CA LEU A 309 -10.69 -20.50 -5.93
C LEU A 309 -9.72 -21.68 -6.00
N ILE A 310 -9.20 -22.15 -4.85
CA ILE A 310 -8.24 -23.25 -4.75
C ILE A 310 -8.77 -24.30 -3.78
N ASP A 311 -8.88 -25.54 -4.22
CA ASP A 311 -9.52 -26.61 -3.42
C ASP A 311 -8.72 -27.04 -2.19
N HIS A 312 -7.40 -26.92 -2.24
CA HIS A 312 -6.53 -27.30 -1.12
C HIS A 312 -6.07 -26.10 -0.30
N VAL A 313 -5.63 -26.37 0.92
CA VAL A 313 -4.96 -25.40 1.80
C VAL A 313 -3.52 -25.27 1.34
N ILE A 314 -3.05 -24.03 1.21
CA ILE A 314 -1.66 -23.72 0.88
C ILE A 314 -0.88 -23.58 2.17
N PHE A 315 0.21 -24.34 2.33
CA PHE A 315 1.14 -24.21 3.45
C PHE A 315 2.43 -23.52 3.00
N SER A 316 2.79 -22.44 3.68
CA SER A 316 4.00 -21.65 3.43
C SER A 316 4.94 -21.70 4.62
N PRO A 317 5.94 -22.62 4.63
CA PRO A 317 6.92 -22.69 5.70
C PRO A 317 7.95 -21.55 5.57
N ARG A 318 8.54 -21.17 6.71
CA ARG A 318 9.62 -20.20 6.78
C ARG A 318 10.68 -20.62 7.79
N ALA A 319 11.95 -20.52 7.41
CA ALA A 319 13.06 -20.61 8.33
C ALA A 319 14.10 -19.52 7.96
N ASN A 320 14.70 -18.93 8.98
CA ASN A 320 15.77 -17.94 8.81
C ASN A 320 16.83 -18.13 9.88
N LEU A 321 18.08 -17.99 9.47
CA LEU A 321 19.24 -17.96 10.35
C LEU A 321 20.00 -16.67 10.10
N ARG A 322 20.29 -15.93 11.16
CA ARG A 322 21.12 -14.72 11.14
C ARG A 322 22.27 -14.86 12.11
N TYR A 323 23.42 -14.47 11.67
CA TYR A 323 24.63 -14.37 12.50
C TYR A 323 25.25 -12.98 12.35
N ASN A 324 25.44 -12.29 13.47
CA ASN A 324 26.12 -11.00 13.56
C ASN A 324 27.45 -11.22 14.28
N PRO A 325 28.58 -11.22 13.57
CA PRO A 325 29.89 -11.53 14.17
C PRO A 325 30.45 -10.41 15.06
N THR A 326 29.98 -9.18 14.86
CA THR A 326 30.36 -7.97 15.63
C THR A 326 29.15 -7.16 15.98
N GLU A 327 29.18 -6.44 17.10
CA GLU A 327 28.21 -5.42 17.46
C GLU A 327 28.19 -4.26 16.46
#